data_fe1c5b5d98c499a3632c01ed3ef61d5e
#
_entry.id   fe1c5b5d98c499a3632c01ed3ef61d5e
#
_cell.length_a   1.000
_cell.length_b   1.000
_cell.length_c   1.000
_cell.angle_alpha   90.00
_cell.angle_beta   90.00
_cell.angle_gamma   90.00
#
_symmetry.space_group_name_H-M   'P 1'
#
loop_
_entity.id
_entity.type
_entity.pdbx_description
1 polymer ?
#
loop_
_entity_poly.entity_id
_entity_poly.type
_entity_poly.pdbx_seq_one_letter_code
_entity_poly.pdbx_strand_id
1 'polypeptide(L)'
;MKKAILSLSGGLDSTCLLMYLLSNDYEVKSYSFQYGQKHQVELEKVKRNIEFLKGKGFKLSHQIIDLRDCFSDSNSSLHVGGAPIPEGHYAEENMKSTVIENRNVIFSAIIYGKALSWANKTESNVDVFLGLHSGDHICYRDTSEESRIACEHAFKVSNWGSERVGYEAPFNHMDKGGVLAEGLRAMTILGFNDCEINFVLGNTHTCYNPDSEGRSCGKCGACCERLEAFQVNGITDPVIYQNHD
;
A
#
# COMPACT_ATOMS: atom_id res chain seq x y z
N MET A 1 4.99 12.29 20.23
CA MET A 1 4.47 11.89 18.91
C MET A 1 4.81 10.42 18.72
N LYS A 2 3.85 9.59 18.36
CA LYS A 2 4.05 8.18 18.00
C LYS A 2 4.88 8.07 16.73
N LYS A 3 5.59 6.98 16.52
CA LYS A 3 6.45 6.80 15.34
C LYS A 3 5.98 5.60 14.53
N ALA A 4 5.81 5.79 13.23
CA ALA A 4 5.37 4.75 12.32
C ALA A 4 6.33 4.58 11.13
N ILE A 5 6.58 3.34 10.77
CA ILE A 5 7.11 2.96 9.46
C ILE A 5 5.98 2.36 8.64
N LEU A 6 5.82 2.86 7.43
CA LEU A 6 4.76 2.45 6.51
C LEU A 6 5.32 1.89 5.21
N SER A 7 4.87 0.70 4.80
CA SER A 7 4.99 0.26 3.41
C SER A 7 3.95 1.01 2.57
N LEU A 8 4.41 1.96 1.75
CA LEU A 8 3.55 2.84 0.94
C LEU A 8 3.71 2.49 -0.53
N SER A 9 2.80 1.68 -1.06
CA SER A 9 2.84 1.25 -2.47
C SER A 9 2.42 2.36 -3.44
N GLY A 10 1.58 3.29 -3.02
CA GLY A 10 0.90 4.26 -3.87
C GLY A 10 -0.49 3.82 -4.32
N GLY A 11 -0.92 2.64 -3.90
CA GLY A 11 -2.29 2.17 -4.02
C GLY A 11 -3.23 2.87 -3.04
N LEU A 12 -4.53 2.63 -3.23
CA LEU A 12 -5.60 3.21 -2.39
C LEU A 12 -5.38 2.86 -0.92
N ASP A 13 -5.19 1.58 -0.62
CA ASP A 13 -5.17 1.02 0.75
C ASP A 13 -4.02 1.60 1.58
N SER A 14 -2.80 1.59 1.04
CA SER A 14 -1.63 2.14 1.72
C SER A 14 -1.70 3.66 1.87
N THR A 15 -2.38 4.36 0.95
CA THR A 15 -2.62 5.81 1.06
C THR A 15 -3.67 6.11 2.14
N CYS A 16 -4.77 5.35 2.20
CA CYS A 16 -5.75 5.45 3.29
C CYS A 16 -5.10 5.19 4.65
N LEU A 17 -4.20 4.20 4.73
CA LEU A 17 -3.44 3.93 5.94
C LEU A 17 -2.50 5.09 6.31
N LEU A 18 -1.86 5.73 5.34
CA LEU A 18 -1.07 6.94 5.60
C LEU A 18 -1.94 8.05 6.21
N MET A 19 -3.13 8.30 5.67
CA MET A 19 -4.07 9.30 6.23
C MET A 19 -4.51 8.92 7.64
N TYR A 20 -4.81 7.64 7.87
CA TYR A 20 -5.13 7.12 9.20
C TYR A 20 -4.00 7.38 10.20
N LEU A 21 -2.75 7.11 9.84
CA LEU A 21 -1.60 7.34 10.73
C LEU A 21 -1.41 8.83 11.04
N LEU A 22 -1.52 9.70 10.05
CA LEU A 22 -1.41 11.14 10.23
C LEU A 22 -2.53 11.68 11.12
N SER A 23 -3.78 11.18 11.00
CA SER A 23 -4.91 11.58 11.84
C SER A 23 -4.81 11.09 13.28
N ASN A 24 -3.91 10.13 13.56
CA ASN A 24 -3.61 9.61 14.89
C ASN A 24 -2.28 10.11 15.47
N ASP A 25 -1.77 11.25 14.97
CA ASP A 25 -0.57 11.94 15.44
C ASP A 25 0.74 11.12 15.32
N TYR A 26 0.87 10.30 14.28
CA TYR A 26 2.13 9.62 14.00
C TYR A 26 3.10 10.51 13.19
N GLU A 27 4.37 10.50 13.59
CA GLU A 27 5.49 10.83 12.70
C GLU A 27 5.74 9.63 11.80
N VAL A 28 5.61 9.80 10.47
CA VAL A 28 5.64 8.69 9.52
C VAL A 28 6.91 8.70 8.68
N LYS A 29 7.62 7.56 8.64
CA LYS A 29 8.61 7.26 7.59
C LYS A 29 8.04 6.21 6.68
N SER A 30 7.80 6.55 5.42
CA SER A 30 7.24 5.64 4.43
C SER A 30 8.29 5.16 3.44
N TYR A 31 8.12 3.93 2.98
CA TYR A 31 8.99 3.28 2.00
C TYR A 31 8.14 2.69 0.88
N SER A 32 8.51 3.02 -0.37
CA SER A 32 8.01 2.34 -1.57
C SER A 32 9.11 1.45 -2.14
N PHE A 33 8.71 0.45 -2.89
CA PHE A 33 9.63 -0.51 -3.50
C PHE A 33 9.52 -0.47 -5.02
N GLN A 34 10.66 -0.37 -5.68
CA GLN A 34 10.77 -0.59 -7.12
C GLN A 34 11.33 -1.99 -7.33
N TYR A 35 10.49 -2.92 -7.83
CA TYR A 35 10.82 -4.34 -7.95
C TYR A 35 10.63 -4.88 -9.38
N GLY A 36 10.57 -4.00 -10.39
CA GLY A 36 10.33 -4.37 -11.78
C GLY A 36 8.86 -4.49 -12.15
N GLN A 37 7.95 -3.89 -11.38
CA GLN A 37 6.52 -3.87 -11.65
C GLN A 37 6.16 -3.10 -12.92
N LYS A 38 5.14 -3.59 -13.69
CA LYS A 38 4.64 -2.92 -14.89
C LYS A 38 4.03 -1.55 -14.60
N HIS A 39 3.38 -1.39 -13.45
CA HIS A 39 2.63 -0.20 -13.04
C HIS A 39 3.48 0.83 -12.26
N GLN A 40 4.68 1.15 -12.73
CA GLN A 40 5.61 2.08 -12.07
C GLN A 40 5.05 3.50 -11.86
N VAL A 41 3.97 3.87 -12.56
CA VAL A 41 3.27 5.16 -12.39
C VAL A 41 2.84 5.40 -10.93
N GLU A 42 2.63 4.35 -10.14
CA GLU A 42 2.31 4.46 -8.72
C GLU A 42 3.38 5.24 -7.94
N LEU A 43 4.66 5.06 -8.26
CA LEU A 43 5.77 5.71 -7.55
C LEU A 43 5.78 7.24 -7.75
N GLU A 44 5.39 7.70 -8.95
CA GLU A 44 5.26 9.14 -9.21
C GLU A 44 4.04 9.73 -8.49
N LYS A 45 2.95 8.99 -8.42
CA LYS A 45 1.75 9.40 -7.68
C LYS A 45 2.02 9.50 -6.17
N VAL A 46 2.79 8.55 -5.61
CA VAL A 46 3.25 8.64 -4.21
C VAL A 46 4.01 9.93 -3.97
N LYS A 47 4.97 10.27 -4.81
CA LYS A 47 5.78 11.50 -4.66
C LYS A 47 4.89 12.74 -4.58
N ARG A 48 3.89 12.86 -5.47
CA ARG A 48 2.94 13.98 -5.47
C ARG A 48 2.15 14.08 -4.16
N ASN A 49 1.63 12.95 -3.66
CA ASN A 49 0.94 12.92 -2.37
C ASN A 49 1.86 13.30 -1.21
N ILE A 50 3.09 12.80 -1.20
CA ILE A 50 4.09 13.13 -0.17
C ILE A 50 4.43 14.62 -0.18
N GLU A 51 4.64 15.22 -1.35
CA GLU A 51 4.92 16.65 -1.50
C GLU A 51 3.75 17.52 -1.01
N PHE A 52 2.52 17.15 -1.41
CA PHE A 52 1.30 17.80 -0.95
C PHE A 52 1.18 17.76 0.58
N LEU A 53 1.33 16.59 1.19
CA LEU A 53 1.23 16.41 2.63
C LEU A 53 2.33 17.16 3.40
N LYS A 54 3.57 17.19 2.89
CA LYS A 54 4.64 18.02 3.46
C LYS A 54 4.31 19.50 3.37
N GLY A 55 3.74 19.95 2.25
CA GLY A 55 3.26 21.33 2.07
C GLY A 55 2.19 21.73 3.08
N LYS A 56 1.39 20.77 3.57
CA LYS A 56 0.41 20.97 4.66
C LYS A 56 1.04 20.91 6.07
N GLY A 57 2.35 20.68 6.18
CA GLY A 57 3.06 20.68 7.46
C GLY A 57 3.12 19.33 8.18
N PHE A 58 2.66 18.23 7.55
CA PHE A 58 2.75 16.92 8.18
C PHE A 58 4.20 16.44 8.31
N LYS A 59 4.54 15.84 9.46
CA LYS A 59 5.86 15.25 9.72
C LYS A 59 5.96 13.87 9.09
N LEU A 60 6.39 13.83 7.84
CA LEU A 60 6.60 12.59 7.12
C LEU A 60 7.84 12.64 6.24
N SER A 61 8.46 11.49 6.04
CA SER A 61 9.53 11.29 5.07
C SER A 61 9.23 10.08 4.20
N HIS A 62 9.76 10.08 2.98
CA HIS A 62 9.55 9.00 2.03
C HIS A 62 10.85 8.64 1.32
N GLN A 63 11.06 7.33 1.09
CA GLN A 63 12.18 6.80 0.33
C GLN A 63 11.69 5.67 -0.58
N ILE A 64 12.21 5.62 -1.81
CA ILE A 64 12.03 4.48 -2.71
C ILE A 64 13.25 3.58 -2.57
N ILE A 65 13.01 2.28 -2.38
CA ILE A 65 14.05 1.23 -2.30
C ILE A 65 14.01 0.44 -3.60
N ASP A 66 15.15 0.34 -4.27
CA ASP A 66 15.29 -0.43 -5.49
C ASP A 66 15.60 -1.89 -5.16
N LEU A 67 14.71 -2.78 -5.59
CA LEU A 67 14.79 -4.24 -5.43
C LEU A 67 14.64 -4.96 -6.77
N ARG A 68 14.89 -4.30 -7.90
CA ARG A 68 14.70 -4.90 -9.22
C ARG A 68 15.50 -6.18 -9.39
N ASP A 69 16.74 -6.18 -8.94
CA ASP A 69 17.62 -7.35 -9.03
C ASP A 69 17.12 -8.52 -8.15
N CYS A 70 16.45 -8.21 -7.02
CA CYS A 70 15.93 -9.25 -6.13
C CYS A 70 14.74 -10.03 -6.73
N PHE A 71 14.05 -9.45 -7.72
CA PHE A 71 12.86 -10.05 -8.34
C PHE A 71 13.04 -10.28 -9.85
N SER A 72 14.28 -10.22 -10.37
CA SER A 72 14.59 -10.37 -11.80
C SER A 72 14.15 -11.71 -12.39
N ASP A 73 14.08 -12.76 -11.57
CA ASP A 73 13.68 -14.11 -11.99
C ASP A 73 12.17 -14.36 -11.89
N SER A 74 11.37 -13.38 -11.45
CA SER A 74 9.92 -13.55 -11.31
C SER A 74 9.22 -13.62 -12.67
N ASN A 75 8.38 -14.64 -12.82
CA ASN A 75 7.50 -14.83 -14.00
C ASN A 75 6.10 -14.25 -13.80
N SER A 76 5.85 -13.52 -12.71
CA SER A 76 4.55 -12.94 -12.42
C SER A 76 4.07 -12.02 -13.54
N SER A 77 2.75 -12.04 -13.80
CA SER A 77 2.13 -11.10 -14.75
C SER A 77 2.26 -9.64 -14.32
N LEU A 78 2.56 -9.35 -13.06
CA LEU A 78 2.84 -7.99 -12.56
C LEU A 78 4.24 -7.51 -12.90
N HIS A 79 5.19 -8.41 -13.20
CA HIS A 79 6.58 -8.07 -13.48
C HIS A 79 6.75 -7.68 -14.96
N VAL A 80 7.71 -6.77 -15.24
CA VAL A 80 8.09 -6.41 -16.61
C VAL A 80 8.62 -7.66 -17.34
N GLY A 81 8.05 -7.96 -18.50
CA GLY A 81 8.35 -9.20 -19.27
C GLY A 81 7.47 -10.40 -18.91
N GLY A 82 6.68 -10.35 -17.83
CA GLY A 82 5.71 -11.39 -17.47
C GLY A 82 4.49 -11.45 -18.42
N ALA A 83 3.67 -12.47 -18.25
CA ALA A 83 2.43 -12.69 -18.99
C ALA A 83 1.48 -11.49 -18.97
N PRO A 84 0.49 -11.40 -19.88
CA PRO A 84 -0.56 -10.39 -19.79
C PRO A 84 -1.28 -10.40 -18.44
N ILE A 85 -1.70 -9.22 -17.97
CA ILE A 85 -2.49 -9.08 -16.74
C ILE A 85 -3.86 -9.72 -16.96
N PRO A 86 -4.32 -10.62 -16.05
CA PRO A 86 -5.66 -11.19 -16.15
C PRO A 86 -6.73 -10.12 -15.88
N GLU A 87 -7.87 -10.26 -16.57
CA GLU A 87 -9.09 -9.50 -16.31
C GLU A 87 -10.01 -10.30 -15.37
N GLY A 88 -10.93 -9.63 -14.68
CA GLY A 88 -11.90 -10.25 -13.76
C GLY A 88 -11.61 -9.99 -12.29
N HIS A 89 -12.36 -10.63 -11.39
CA HIS A 89 -12.26 -10.43 -9.94
C HIS A 89 -11.18 -11.32 -9.30
N TYR A 90 -10.64 -10.93 -8.13
CA TYR A 90 -9.60 -11.69 -7.39
C TYR A 90 -10.00 -13.12 -6.99
N ALA A 91 -11.30 -13.43 -6.94
CA ALA A 91 -11.78 -14.78 -6.68
C ALA A 91 -11.48 -15.79 -7.81
N GLU A 92 -11.03 -15.33 -8.97
CA GLU A 92 -10.77 -16.19 -10.13
C GLU A 92 -9.36 -16.82 -10.04
N GLU A 93 -9.22 -18.09 -10.45
CA GLU A 93 -7.94 -18.82 -10.36
C GLU A 93 -6.81 -18.22 -11.20
N ASN A 94 -7.13 -17.53 -12.31
CA ASN A 94 -6.18 -16.87 -13.17
C ASN A 94 -5.42 -15.74 -12.45
N MET A 95 -5.98 -15.18 -11.36
CA MET A 95 -5.35 -14.13 -10.55
C MET A 95 -4.08 -14.59 -9.83
N LYS A 96 -3.88 -15.91 -9.64
CA LYS A 96 -2.63 -16.45 -9.07
C LYS A 96 -1.40 -16.10 -9.92
N SER A 97 -1.57 -15.81 -11.22
CA SER A 97 -0.47 -15.34 -12.09
C SER A 97 0.09 -13.98 -11.68
N THR A 98 -0.64 -13.21 -10.86
CA THR A 98 -0.18 -11.91 -10.32
C THR A 98 0.70 -12.03 -9.09
N VAL A 99 0.85 -13.21 -8.51
CA VAL A 99 1.68 -13.43 -7.34
C VAL A 99 3.17 -13.26 -7.71
N ILE A 100 3.86 -12.42 -6.95
CA ILE A 100 5.33 -12.33 -6.94
C ILE A 100 5.80 -13.01 -5.67
N GLU A 101 6.64 -14.01 -5.84
CA GLU A 101 7.03 -14.95 -4.79
C GLU A 101 7.63 -14.22 -3.58
N ASN A 102 7.04 -14.43 -2.40
CA ASN A 102 7.51 -13.91 -1.10
C ASN A 102 7.67 -12.37 -1.03
N ARG A 103 7.07 -11.62 -1.96
CA ARG A 103 7.28 -10.17 -2.10
C ARG A 103 6.95 -9.40 -0.82
N ASN A 104 5.78 -9.63 -0.23
CA ASN A 104 5.32 -8.86 0.93
C ASN A 104 6.15 -9.20 2.18
N VAL A 105 6.64 -10.43 2.32
CA VAL A 105 7.52 -10.84 3.42
C VAL A 105 8.90 -10.17 3.29
N ILE A 106 9.45 -10.08 2.07
CA ILE A 106 10.72 -9.37 1.81
C ILE A 106 10.58 -7.89 2.13
N PHE A 107 9.50 -7.24 1.67
CA PHE A 107 9.22 -5.84 2.00
C PHE A 107 9.11 -5.63 3.51
N SER A 108 8.38 -6.51 4.18
CA SER A 108 8.20 -6.49 5.63
C SER A 108 9.51 -6.62 6.39
N ALA A 109 10.40 -7.52 5.97
CA ALA A 109 11.71 -7.69 6.60
C ALA A 109 12.56 -6.41 6.49
N ILE A 110 12.53 -5.75 5.32
CA ILE A 110 13.28 -4.50 5.10
C ILE A 110 12.74 -3.39 6.00
N ILE A 111 11.42 -3.15 6.00
CA ILE A 111 10.85 -2.06 6.79
C ILE A 111 10.92 -2.33 8.30
N TYR A 112 10.86 -3.60 8.72
CA TYR A 112 11.10 -3.98 10.12
C TYR A 112 12.53 -3.65 10.56
N GLY A 113 13.53 -3.94 9.75
CA GLY A 113 14.92 -3.54 10.00
C GLY A 113 15.10 -2.02 10.10
N LYS A 114 14.37 -1.25 9.26
CA LYS A 114 14.33 0.22 9.35
C LYS A 114 13.68 0.69 10.66
N ALA A 115 12.64 0.01 11.12
CA ALA A 115 11.97 0.31 12.39
C ALA A 115 12.90 0.08 13.58
N LEU A 116 13.58 -1.08 13.64
CA LEU A 116 14.58 -1.39 14.66
C LEU A 116 15.67 -0.32 14.72
N SER A 117 16.23 0.04 13.55
CA SER A 117 17.28 1.06 13.48
C SER A 117 16.81 2.41 13.99
N TRP A 118 15.55 2.79 13.70
CA TRP A 118 14.97 4.03 14.19
C TRP A 118 14.66 3.97 15.68
N ALA A 119 14.07 2.87 16.16
CA ALA A 119 13.77 2.65 17.58
C ALA A 119 15.04 2.71 18.43
N ASN A 120 16.11 2.02 18.00
CA ASN A 120 17.39 2.01 18.70
C ASN A 120 18.06 3.39 18.72
N LYS A 121 18.03 4.11 17.58
CA LYS A 121 18.63 5.46 17.49
C LYS A 121 17.92 6.47 18.37
N THR A 122 16.63 6.31 18.60
CA THR A 122 15.81 7.32 19.31
C THR A 122 15.31 6.83 20.67
N GLU A 123 15.71 5.63 21.08
CA GLU A 123 15.33 4.96 22.35
C GLU A 123 13.81 5.00 22.59
N SER A 124 13.01 4.80 21.54
CA SER A 124 11.55 4.91 21.58
C SER A 124 10.87 3.81 20.78
N ASN A 125 9.60 3.58 21.03
CA ASN A 125 8.80 2.64 20.28
C ASN A 125 8.57 3.15 18.86
N VAL A 126 8.58 2.23 17.90
CA VAL A 126 8.28 2.46 16.46
C VAL A 126 7.39 1.32 15.98
N ASP A 127 6.24 1.63 15.41
CA ASP A 127 5.34 0.63 14.86
C ASP A 127 5.50 0.53 13.34
N VAL A 128 5.56 -0.69 12.83
CA VAL A 128 5.52 -1.00 11.40
C VAL A 128 4.06 -1.21 10.99
N PHE A 129 3.63 -0.55 9.93
CA PHE A 129 2.27 -0.64 9.41
C PHE A 129 2.23 -1.18 7.99
N LEU A 130 1.29 -2.10 7.76
CA LEU A 130 1.02 -2.75 6.48
C LEU A 130 -0.42 -2.45 6.04
N GLY A 131 -0.59 -2.03 4.79
CA GLY A 131 -1.90 -1.77 4.19
C GLY A 131 -2.55 -3.05 3.64
N LEU A 132 -2.66 -4.09 4.48
CA LEU A 132 -3.32 -5.35 4.16
C LEU A 132 -4.82 -5.24 4.44
N HIS A 133 -5.64 -5.88 3.62
CA HIS A 133 -7.09 -5.97 3.81
C HIS A 133 -7.63 -7.36 3.43
N SER A 134 -8.86 -7.68 3.83
CA SER A 134 -9.42 -9.04 3.70
C SER A 134 -9.61 -9.51 2.24
N GLY A 135 -9.81 -8.60 1.28
CA GLY A 135 -9.94 -8.92 -0.14
C GLY A 135 -8.68 -9.56 -0.75
N ASP A 136 -7.50 -9.18 -0.25
CA ASP A 136 -6.22 -9.71 -0.73
C ASP A 136 -5.99 -11.18 -0.36
N HIS A 137 -6.58 -11.67 0.74
CA HIS A 137 -6.29 -12.98 1.32
C HIS A 137 -6.64 -14.16 0.40
N ILE A 138 -7.57 -13.97 -0.54
CA ILE A 138 -7.99 -15.01 -1.48
C ILE A 138 -6.86 -15.35 -2.45
N CYS A 139 -6.13 -14.33 -2.91
CA CYS A 139 -5.07 -14.47 -3.91
C CYS A 139 -3.67 -14.55 -3.29
N TYR A 140 -3.42 -13.74 -2.26
CA TYR A 140 -2.08 -13.54 -1.70
C TYR A 140 -1.99 -14.11 -0.28
N ARG A 141 -1.40 -15.29 -0.11
CA ARG A 141 -1.24 -15.96 1.20
C ARG A 141 -0.40 -15.15 2.18
N ASP A 142 0.56 -14.39 1.68
CA ASP A 142 1.46 -13.54 2.46
C ASP A 142 0.79 -12.26 3.02
N THR A 143 -0.50 -12.05 2.72
CA THR A 143 -1.31 -10.98 3.30
C THR A 143 -2.22 -11.44 4.44
N SER A 144 -2.31 -12.76 4.70
CA SER A 144 -3.17 -13.31 5.74
C SER A 144 -2.71 -12.94 7.16
N GLU A 145 -3.64 -12.97 8.12
CA GLU A 145 -3.32 -12.74 9.53
C GLU A 145 -2.34 -13.79 10.08
N GLU A 146 -2.46 -15.06 9.64
CA GLU A 146 -1.52 -16.11 9.98
C GLU A 146 -0.09 -15.76 9.53
N SER A 147 0.05 -15.28 8.28
CA SER A 147 1.35 -14.84 7.75
C SER A 147 1.90 -13.64 8.53
N ARG A 148 1.05 -12.66 8.85
CA ARG A 148 1.44 -11.51 9.67
C ARG A 148 2.00 -11.92 11.02
N ILE A 149 1.30 -12.80 11.74
CA ILE A 149 1.70 -13.32 13.06
C ILE A 149 3.02 -14.09 12.95
N ALA A 150 3.16 -14.95 11.93
CA ALA A 150 4.38 -15.72 11.71
C ALA A 150 5.59 -14.81 11.42
N CYS A 151 5.42 -13.79 10.58
CA CYS A 151 6.46 -12.79 10.30
C CYS A 151 6.84 -12.01 11.56
N GLU A 152 5.85 -11.52 12.31
CA GLU A 152 6.09 -10.80 13.56
C GLU A 152 6.90 -11.65 14.54
N HIS A 153 6.52 -12.93 14.71
CA HIS A 153 7.24 -13.85 15.59
C HIS A 153 8.69 -14.05 15.11
N ALA A 154 8.90 -14.32 13.81
CA ALA A 154 10.22 -14.49 13.24
C ALA A 154 11.10 -13.25 13.46
N PHE A 155 10.56 -12.04 13.23
CA PHE A 155 11.30 -10.80 13.43
C PHE A 155 11.66 -10.58 14.91
N LYS A 156 10.72 -10.87 15.83
CA LYS A 156 10.94 -10.71 17.27
C LYS A 156 12.03 -11.63 17.81
N VAL A 157 12.03 -12.90 17.44
CA VAL A 157 13.04 -13.86 17.95
C VAL A 157 14.41 -13.71 17.29
N SER A 158 14.48 -13.06 16.13
CA SER A 158 15.72 -12.90 15.37
C SER A 158 16.48 -11.61 15.67
N ASN A 159 15.93 -10.70 16.45
CA ASN A 159 16.51 -9.37 16.60
C ASN A 159 16.52 -8.86 18.05
N TRP A 160 17.67 -8.31 18.48
CA TRP A 160 17.76 -7.56 19.73
C TRP A 160 17.02 -6.24 19.63
N GLY A 161 16.32 -5.81 20.68
CA GLY A 161 15.56 -4.55 20.71
C GLY A 161 14.18 -4.62 20.04
N SER A 162 13.76 -5.81 19.64
CA SER A 162 12.46 -6.04 18.97
C SER A 162 11.25 -5.75 19.87
N GLU A 163 11.42 -5.68 21.18
CA GLU A 163 10.38 -5.29 22.13
C GLU A 163 9.88 -3.85 21.92
N ARG A 164 10.66 -3.03 21.22
CA ARG A 164 10.31 -1.64 20.86
C ARG A 164 9.62 -1.50 19.52
N VAL A 165 9.44 -2.60 18.78
CA VAL A 165 8.87 -2.56 17.43
C VAL A 165 7.56 -3.32 17.38
N GLY A 166 6.45 -2.59 17.13
CA GLY A 166 5.15 -3.15 16.80
C GLY A 166 5.08 -3.57 15.32
N TYR A 167 4.16 -4.48 14.99
CA TYR A 167 3.94 -4.96 13.62
C TYR A 167 2.44 -5.08 13.35
N GLU A 168 1.87 -4.07 12.71
CA GLU A 168 0.45 -3.79 12.70
C GLU A 168 -0.15 -3.79 11.28
N ALA A 169 -1.36 -4.34 11.17
CA ALA A 169 -2.18 -4.28 9.96
C ALA A 169 -3.63 -3.93 10.35
N PRO A 170 -3.93 -2.65 10.63
CA PRO A 170 -5.21 -2.26 11.23
C PRO A 170 -6.42 -2.50 10.31
N PHE A 171 -6.20 -2.65 9.00
CA PHE A 171 -7.25 -2.88 8.02
C PHE A 171 -7.44 -4.35 7.64
N ASN A 172 -6.70 -5.27 8.27
CA ASN A 172 -6.64 -6.68 7.87
C ASN A 172 -8.00 -7.41 7.87
N HIS A 173 -8.96 -6.92 8.64
CA HIS A 173 -10.33 -7.47 8.73
C HIS A 173 -11.38 -6.66 7.95
N MET A 174 -10.97 -5.61 7.25
CA MET A 174 -11.85 -4.76 6.44
C MET A 174 -11.82 -5.20 4.98
N ASP A 175 -12.92 -4.98 4.27
CA ASP A 175 -12.91 -4.96 2.81
C ASP A 175 -12.36 -3.60 2.29
N LYS A 176 -12.16 -3.49 1.00
CA LYS A 176 -11.65 -2.26 0.38
C LYS A 176 -12.61 -1.06 0.56
N GLY A 177 -13.91 -1.32 0.66
CA GLY A 177 -14.92 -0.30 0.98
C GLY A 177 -14.72 0.31 2.36
N GLY A 178 -14.49 -0.56 3.36
CA GLY A 178 -14.16 -0.14 4.73
C GLY A 178 -12.82 0.59 4.82
N VAL A 179 -11.80 0.15 4.08
CA VAL A 179 -10.51 0.84 4.01
C VAL A 179 -10.68 2.26 3.46
N LEU A 180 -11.46 2.44 2.38
CA LEU A 180 -11.74 3.76 1.82
C LEU A 180 -12.53 4.63 2.81
N ALA A 181 -13.55 4.08 3.50
CA ALA A 181 -14.30 4.80 4.52
C ALA A 181 -13.41 5.34 5.65
N GLU A 182 -12.47 4.51 6.16
CA GLU A 182 -11.49 4.95 7.15
C GLU A 182 -10.55 6.02 6.61
N GLY A 183 -10.11 5.91 5.36
CA GLY A 183 -9.30 6.94 4.70
C GLY A 183 -10.03 8.28 4.60
N LEU A 184 -11.30 8.27 4.19
CA LEU A 184 -12.16 9.46 4.12
C LEU A 184 -12.36 10.09 5.51
N ARG A 185 -12.67 9.26 6.52
CA ARG A 185 -12.79 9.70 7.91
C ARG A 185 -11.50 10.37 8.40
N ALA A 186 -10.36 9.76 8.14
CA ALA A 186 -9.05 10.30 8.52
C ALA A 186 -8.77 11.65 7.85
N MET A 187 -9.04 11.78 6.54
CA MET A 187 -8.86 13.05 5.82
C MET A 187 -9.80 14.14 6.36
N THR A 188 -11.03 13.79 6.75
CA THR A 188 -11.97 14.72 7.41
C THR A 188 -11.42 15.20 8.77
N ILE A 189 -10.88 14.29 9.60
CA ILE A 189 -10.24 14.64 10.89
C ILE A 189 -9.05 15.58 10.67
N LEU A 190 -8.28 15.38 9.61
CA LEU A 190 -7.14 16.24 9.22
C LEU A 190 -7.57 17.59 8.64
N GLY A 191 -8.88 17.84 8.48
CA GLY A 191 -9.45 19.10 7.98
C GLY A 191 -9.31 19.27 6.46
N PHE A 192 -9.23 18.18 5.69
CA PHE A 192 -9.18 18.24 4.24
C PHE A 192 -10.57 18.58 3.66
N ASN A 193 -10.60 19.46 2.69
CA ASN A 193 -11.79 19.74 1.90
C ASN A 193 -11.93 18.73 0.72
N ASP A 194 -13.06 18.75 0.03
CA ASP A 194 -13.37 17.81 -1.06
C ASP A 194 -12.33 17.86 -2.20
N CYS A 195 -11.80 19.03 -2.54
CA CYS A 195 -10.76 19.16 -3.56
C CYS A 195 -9.45 18.48 -3.14
N GLU A 196 -9.09 18.60 -1.88
CA GLU A 196 -7.89 17.98 -1.29
C GLU A 196 -8.06 16.47 -1.16
N ILE A 197 -9.24 15.99 -0.76
CA ILE A 197 -9.59 14.57 -0.74
C ILE A 197 -9.48 13.98 -2.15
N ASN A 198 -10.10 14.62 -3.14
CA ASN A 198 -10.03 14.21 -4.53
C ASN A 198 -8.58 14.24 -5.08
N PHE A 199 -7.78 15.23 -4.68
CA PHE A 199 -6.37 15.27 -5.05
C PHE A 199 -5.60 14.06 -4.50
N VAL A 200 -5.75 13.75 -3.21
CA VAL A 200 -5.06 12.61 -2.58
C VAL A 200 -5.50 11.29 -3.20
N LEU A 201 -6.81 11.05 -3.36
CA LEU A 201 -7.34 9.82 -3.93
C LEU A 201 -7.04 9.70 -5.43
N GLY A 202 -7.05 10.79 -6.20
CA GLY A 202 -6.68 10.84 -7.62
C GLY A 202 -5.19 10.57 -7.86
N ASN A 203 -4.34 10.85 -6.86
CA ASN A 203 -2.92 10.47 -6.85
C ASN A 203 -2.68 9.10 -6.19
N THR A 204 -3.64 8.19 -6.24
CA THR A 204 -3.43 6.77 -5.96
C THR A 204 -3.48 5.95 -7.26
N HIS A 205 -2.79 4.81 -7.29
CA HIS A 205 -2.79 3.92 -8.43
C HIS A 205 -2.95 2.47 -7.98
N THR A 206 -4.05 1.85 -8.39
CA THR A 206 -4.37 0.47 -8.02
C THR A 206 -4.30 -0.47 -9.24
N CYS A 207 -4.46 0.09 -10.45
CA CYS A 207 -4.53 -0.66 -11.70
C CYS A 207 -3.23 -1.40 -12.01
N TYR A 208 -3.33 -2.69 -12.35
CA TYR A 208 -2.19 -3.50 -12.77
C TYR A 208 -1.85 -3.35 -14.26
N ASN A 209 -2.81 -2.88 -15.08
CA ASN A 209 -2.68 -2.75 -16.53
C ASN A 209 -3.05 -1.32 -17.01
N PRO A 210 -2.31 -0.28 -16.56
CA PRO A 210 -2.55 1.06 -17.06
C PRO A 210 -2.11 1.19 -18.52
N ASP A 211 -2.69 2.14 -19.24
CA ASP A 211 -2.18 2.51 -20.57
C ASP A 211 -0.92 3.41 -20.47
N SER A 212 -0.39 3.81 -21.62
CA SER A 212 0.80 4.68 -21.72
C SER A 212 0.63 6.07 -21.09
N GLU A 213 -0.62 6.53 -20.89
CA GLU A 213 -0.94 7.79 -20.22
C GLU A 213 -1.19 7.59 -18.71
N GLY A 214 -1.10 6.35 -18.21
CA GLY A 214 -1.33 6.00 -16.80
C GLY A 214 -2.80 5.94 -16.41
N ARG A 215 -3.75 5.84 -17.39
CA ARG A 215 -5.17 5.66 -17.12
C ARG A 215 -5.44 4.21 -16.69
N SER A 216 -6.31 4.04 -15.71
CA SER A 216 -6.66 2.72 -15.17
C SER A 216 -7.49 1.90 -16.17
N CYS A 217 -7.23 0.59 -16.29
CA CYS A 217 -7.93 -0.25 -17.26
C CYS A 217 -9.42 -0.51 -16.95
N GLY A 218 -9.83 -0.39 -15.67
CA GLY A 218 -11.21 -0.65 -15.25
C GLY A 218 -11.63 -2.12 -15.21
N LYS A 219 -10.76 -3.08 -15.60
CA LYS A 219 -11.11 -4.49 -15.81
C LYS A 219 -10.29 -5.49 -14.99
N CYS A 220 -9.08 -5.14 -14.54
CA CYS A 220 -8.30 -6.03 -13.68
C CYS A 220 -8.91 -6.12 -12.27
N GLY A 221 -8.60 -7.17 -11.51
CA GLY A 221 -9.17 -7.40 -10.18
C GLY A 221 -9.04 -6.18 -9.25
N ALA A 222 -7.89 -5.53 -9.26
CA ALA A 222 -7.65 -4.33 -8.47
C ALA A 222 -8.53 -3.13 -8.88
N CYS A 223 -8.89 -2.99 -10.18
CA CYS A 223 -9.83 -1.98 -10.62
C CYS A 223 -11.27 -2.31 -10.24
N CYS A 224 -11.69 -3.58 -10.35
CA CYS A 224 -13.02 -4.01 -9.97
C CYS A 224 -13.29 -3.69 -8.49
N GLU A 225 -12.42 -4.15 -7.59
CA GLU A 225 -12.55 -3.86 -6.16
C GLU A 225 -12.51 -2.35 -5.83
N ARG A 226 -11.67 -1.59 -6.56
CA ARG A 226 -11.60 -0.14 -6.37
C ARG A 226 -12.92 0.53 -6.72
N LEU A 227 -13.49 0.22 -7.87
CA LEU A 227 -14.78 0.77 -8.31
C LEU A 227 -15.90 0.42 -7.34
N GLU A 228 -15.95 -0.82 -6.86
CA GLU A 228 -16.90 -1.27 -5.85
C GLU A 228 -16.74 -0.47 -4.54
N ALA A 229 -15.50 -0.26 -4.08
CA ALA A 229 -15.22 0.51 -2.87
C ALA A 229 -15.74 1.95 -2.97
N PHE A 230 -15.54 2.62 -4.11
CA PHE A 230 -16.05 3.97 -4.33
C PHE A 230 -17.59 3.99 -4.43
N GLN A 231 -18.18 3.00 -5.10
CA GLN A 231 -19.63 2.85 -5.22
C GLN A 231 -20.31 2.65 -3.84
N VAL A 232 -19.77 1.76 -3.01
CA VAL A 232 -20.30 1.50 -1.66
C VAL A 232 -20.23 2.73 -0.77
N ASN A 233 -19.20 3.58 -0.94
CA ASN A 233 -19.06 4.82 -0.20
C ASN A 233 -19.85 6.01 -0.82
N GLY A 234 -20.56 5.80 -1.93
CA GLY A 234 -21.41 6.83 -2.55
C GLY A 234 -20.64 8.00 -3.14
N ILE A 235 -19.38 7.83 -3.50
CA ILE A 235 -18.51 8.86 -4.08
C ILE A 235 -18.00 8.44 -5.45
N THR A 236 -17.68 9.41 -6.29
CA THR A 236 -17.05 9.15 -7.60
C THR A 236 -15.55 8.96 -7.45
N ASP A 237 -15.01 7.91 -8.08
CA ASP A 237 -13.56 7.71 -8.13
C ASP A 237 -12.88 8.82 -8.96
N PRO A 238 -11.93 9.57 -8.40
CA PRO A 238 -11.27 10.67 -9.10
C PRO A 238 -10.20 10.24 -10.10
N VAL A 239 -9.88 8.93 -10.24
CA VAL A 239 -8.91 8.48 -11.24
C VAL A 239 -9.53 8.40 -12.63
N ILE A 240 -8.70 8.56 -13.65
CA ILE A 240 -9.14 8.46 -15.04
C ILE A 240 -9.05 7.00 -15.49
N TYR A 241 -10.13 6.51 -16.08
CA TYR A 241 -10.21 5.18 -16.68
C TYR A 241 -10.08 5.25 -18.20
N GLN A 242 -9.62 4.15 -18.79
CA GLN A 242 -9.59 3.98 -20.23
C GLN A 242 -11.03 3.96 -20.77
N ASN A 243 -11.26 4.56 -21.94
CA ASN A 243 -12.54 4.40 -22.62
C ASN A 243 -12.58 3.00 -23.23
N HIS A 244 -13.62 2.27 -22.92
CA HIS A 244 -13.93 0.99 -23.57
C HIS A 244 -15.15 1.24 -24.46
N ASP A 245 -14.89 1.48 -25.76
CA ASP A 245 -15.91 1.50 -26.79
C ASP A 245 -16.42 0.06 -27.08
#